data_a80bcada15fed44da0334a816ee8f254
#
_entry.id   a80bcada15fed44da0334a816ee8f254
#
_cell.length_a   1.000
_cell.length_b   1.000
_cell.length_c   1.000
_cell.angle_alpha   90.00
_cell.angle_beta   90.00
_cell.angle_gamma   90.00
#
_symmetry.space_group_name_H-M   'P 1'
#
loop_
_entity.id
_entity.type
_entity.pdbx_description
1 polymer ?
#
loop_
_entity_poly.entity_id
_entity_poly.type
_entity_poly.pdbx_seq_one_letter_code
_entity_poly.pdbx_strand_id
1 'polypeptide(L)'
;MSNRPRRKYYELNAIAKACSMAVACSLAIPVLAQESAQIEEIIVQGKGATYGNSLVTDTMRKQQSSITSINALIDNLPGVTVNEGDTYGFDDWSTAITIRGFSTNLQEQQVGTTIDGLPNGGSNYGGGAKANRFIDPANMGGIEVTQGTSDIASRSHEALGGTINYLTETPAEDQGFVAELSMGEFDAQRYSVRYDTGTFAENTQVWVSYSHQEASDWVTETAENERDHFAAKLVSDLAVANITAYISYDDTHEDNYQRVYSPEQFDANSESDGLNAVWTGVPNDDQNFRQAWSTLRENLFSYVKADFDLSESLSVESTVYYHRNEGRGDWVPPYLVDVSADASEVTGGSTVHGNSQVTGTGATFTYVDSSGNPLSSTVEGCSAFDRNPACFSSDAIAVQSYRHTHYEKDRTGLTLDFTWRAELAGYENELRGGIWYEDATRDEYRDWHKVSDT
;
A
#
# COMPACT_ATOMS: atom_id res chain seq x y z
N MET A 1 -23.83 6.68 -21.36
CA MET A 1 -23.51 8.01 -20.77
C MET A 1 -23.22 7.79 -19.32
N SER A 2 -21.95 7.68 -18.98
CA SER A 2 -21.46 7.36 -17.63
C SER A 2 -21.73 8.55 -16.69
N ASN A 3 -22.66 8.39 -15.75
CA ASN A 3 -22.78 9.26 -14.59
C ASN A 3 -21.81 8.73 -13.51
N ARG A 4 -20.56 9.15 -13.61
CA ARG A 4 -19.60 8.91 -12.52
C ARG A 4 -20.13 9.58 -11.25
N PRO A 5 -20.17 8.92 -10.09
CA PRO A 5 -20.35 9.62 -8.82
C PRO A 5 -19.20 10.63 -8.69
N ARG A 6 -19.53 11.92 -8.64
CA ARG A 6 -18.51 12.95 -8.42
C ARG A 6 -17.82 12.66 -7.10
N ARG A 7 -16.54 12.21 -7.15
CA ARG A 7 -15.64 12.25 -6.00
C ARG A 7 -15.85 13.60 -5.31
N LYS A 8 -16.15 13.59 -4.03
CA LYS A 8 -16.06 14.80 -3.20
C LYS A 8 -14.57 15.05 -3.00
N TYR A 9 -13.99 15.88 -3.86
CA TYR A 9 -12.65 16.41 -3.68
C TYR A 9 -12.65 17.26 -2.41
N TYR A 10 -12.32 16.66 -1.29
CA TYR A 10 -12.05 17.38 -0.07
C TYR A 10 -10.69 18.05 -0.21
N GLU A 11 -10.70 19.36 -0.38
CA GLU A 11 -9.62 20.35 -0.11
C GLU A 11 -8.17 20.08 -0.58
N LEU A 12 -7.84 18.94 -1.19
CA LEU A 12 -6.56 18.71 -1.89
C LEU A 12 -6.30 19.75 -3.01
N ASN A 13 -7.37 20.32 -3.55
CA ASN A 13 -7.28 21.45 -4.49
C ASN A 13 -6.55 22.69 -3.93
N ALA A 14 -6.48 22.86 -2.62
CA ALA A 14 -5.75 23.97 -2.03
C ALA A 14 -4.24 23.69 -1.97
N ILE A 15 -3.85 22.46 -1.65
CA ILE A 15 -2.43 22.04 -1.58
C ILE A 15 -1.87 21.91 -3.00
N ALA A 16 -2.61 21.28 -3.93
CA ALA A 16 -2.21 21.19 -5.33
C ALA A 16 -2.09 22.58 -6.00
N LYS A 17 -3.00 23.51 -5.70
CA LYS A 17 -2.91 24.89 -6.18
C LYS A 17 -1.75 25.66 -5.56
N ALA A 18 -1.42 25.43 -4.29
CA ALA A 18 -0.27 26.04 -3.64
C ALA A 18 1.06 25.51 -4.23
N CYS A 19 1.16 24.22 -4.49
CA CYS A 19 2.32 23.63 -5.19
C CYS A 19 2.44 24.12 -6.63
N SER A 20 1.34 24.22 -7.38
CA SER A 20 1.34 24.75 -8.76
C SER A 20 1.77 26.21 -8.82
N MET A 21 1.44 27.02 -7.82
CA MET A 21 1.85 28.43 -7.75
C MET A 21 3.32 28.62 -7.36
N ALA A 22 3.88 27.70 -6.54
CA ALA A 22 5.30 27.68 -6.20
C ALA A 22 6.18 27.28 -7.40
N VAL A 23 5.72 26.33 -8.24
CA VAL A 23 6.42 25.91 -9.45
C VAL A 23 6.43 27.02 -10.53
N ALA A 24 5.37 27.80 -10.63
CA ALA A 24 5.30 28.89 -11.61
C ALA A 24 6.25 30.06 -11.34
N CYS A 25 6.72 30.25 -10.08
CA CYS A 25 7.66 31.30 -9.70
C CYS A 25 9.13 30.95 -9.90
N SER A 26 9.51 29.68 -10.11
CA SER A 26 10.90 29.21 -10.16
C SER A 26 11.45 28.97 -11.59
N LEU A 27 10.70 29.20 -12.64
CA LEU A 27 11.08 28.91 -14.04
C LEU A 27 12.05 29.88 -14.70
N ALA A 28 12.81 30.68 -13.95
CA ALA A 28 13.69 31.72 -14.51
C ALA A 28 15.18 31.59 -14.19
N ILE A 29 15.72 30.37 -13.95
CA ILE A 29 17.17 30.22 -13.75
C ILE A 29 17.68 29.10 -14.68
N PRO A 30 18.65 29.38 -15.56
CA PRO A 30 19.28 28.34 -16.37
C PRO A 30 20.22 27.51 -15.49
N VAL A 31 19.89 26.23 -15.29
CA VAL A 31 20.78 25.26 -14.64
C VAL A 31 21.82 24.82 -15.65
N LEU A 32 23.06 25.19 -15.44
CA LEU A 32 24.22 24.54 -16.04
C LEU A 32 24.54 23.31 -15.17
N ALA A 33 24.15 22.13 -15.63
CA ALA A 33 24.52 20.90 -14.99
C ALA A 33 26.05 20.70 -15.09
N GLN A 34 26.70 20.75 -13.94
CA GLN A 34 28.09 20.34 -13.81
C GLN A 34 28.07 18.95 -13.14
N GLU A 35 28.38 17.92 -13.91
CA GLU A 35 28.59 16.57 -13.39
C GLU A 35 29.79 16.57 -12.44
N SER A 36 29.55 16.63 -11.14
CA SER A 36 30.55 16.28 -10.15
C SER A 36 30.39 14.80 -9.85
N ALA A 37 31.40 14.00 -10.18
CA ALA A 37 31.49 12.63 -9.71
C ALA A 37 31.60 12.65 -8.18
N GLN A 38 30.49 12.54 -7.48
CA GLN A 38 30.47 12.32 -6.04
C GLN A 38 30.89 10.87 -5.80
N ILE A 39 31.95 10.72 -5.03
CA ILE A 39 32.27 9.41 -4.42
C ILE A 39 31.20 9.24 -3.33
N GLU A 40 30.27 8.33 -3.56
CA GLU A 40 29.27 7.97 -2.54
C GLU A 40 30.01 7.47 -1.29
N GLU A 41 30.02 8.28 -0.24
CA GLU A 41 30.41 7.84 1.06
C GLU A 41 29.27 6.99 1.62
N ILE A 42 29.39 5.66 1.50
CA ILE A 42 28.46 4.72 2.12
C ILE A 42 28.73 4.81 3.62
N ILE A 43 27.96 5.61 4.34
CA ILE A 43 27.93 5.58 5.79
C ILE A 43 27.24 4.28 6.20
N VAL A 44 28.02 3.21 6.30
CA VAL A 44 27.61 1.99 6.97
C VAL A 44 27.57 2.31 8.46
N GLN A 45 26.42 2.80 8.94
CA GLN A 45 26.15 2.75 10.36
C GLN A 45 26.24 1.29 10.79
N GLY A 46 27.23 0.97 11.63
CA GLY A 46 27.62 -0.39 11.97
C GLY A 46 26.53 -1.19 12.67
N LYS A 47 25.55 -1.65 11.92
CA LYS A 47 24.77 -2.82 12.28
C LYS A 47 25.70 -4.00 12.12
N GLY A 48 25.82 -4.83 13.16
CA GLY A 48 26.67 -6.02 13.13
C GLY A 48 26.43 -6.80 11.83
N ALA A 49 27.51 -7.08 11.08
CA ALA A 49 27.43 -7.76 9.80
C ALA A 49 26.78 -9.14 10.01
N THR A 50 25.49 -9.23 9.70
CA THR A 50 24.83 -10.53 9.58
C THR A 50 25.04 -11.01 8.15
N TYR A 51 25.40 -12.28 7.98
CA TYR A 51 25.67 -12.91 6.68
C TYR A 51 24.46 -12.93 5.72
N GLY A 52 23.34 -12.33 6.09
CA GLY A 52 22.12 -12.30 5.33
C GLY A 52 21.63 -10.91 4.93
N ASN A 53 22.41 -9.87 5.21
CA ASN A 53 21.99 -8.50 4.88
C ASN A 53 22.34 -8.17 3.43
N SER A 54 21.36 -7.65 2.72
CA SER A 54 21.50 -7.12 1.36
C SER A 54 20.97 -5.70 1.33
N LEU A 55 21.60 -4.83 0.55
CA LEU A 55 21.19 -3.45 0.37
C LEU A 55 20.92 -3.19 -1.11
N VAL A 56 19.72 -2.74 -1.45
CA VAL A 56 19.43 -2.11 -2.74
C VAL A 56 19.75 -0.63 -2.59
N THR A 57 20.80 -0.19 -3.28
CA THR A 57 21.25 1.20 -3.23
C THR A 57 20.47 2.09 -4.20
N ASP A 58 20.58 3.40 -4.04
CA ASP A 58 20.06 4.38 -4.99
C ASP A 58 20.62 4.16 -6.42
N THR A 59 21.89 3.77 -6.54
CA THR A 59 22.49 3.42 -7.84
C THR A 59 21.80 2.20 -8.48
N MET A 60 21.45 1.17 -7.71
CA MET A 60 20.69 0.02 -8.23
C MET A 60 19.28 0.43 -8.62
N ARG A 61 18.64 1.29 -7.82
CA ARG A 61 17.31 1.85 -8.12
C ARG A 61 17.33 2.62 -9.45
N LYS A 62 18.30 3.49 -9.66
CA LYS A 62 18.44 4.29 -10.89
C LYS A 62 18.71 3.46 -12.16
N GLN A 63 19.04 2.18 -12.03
CA GLN A 63 19.14 1.25 -13.16
C GLN A 63 17.78 0.68 -13.59
N GLN A 64 16.75 0.85 -12.77
CA GLN A 64 15.37 0.48 -13.09
C GLN A 64 14.60 1.70 -13.60
N SER A 65 13.52 1.45 -14.32
CA SER A 65 12.61 2.53 -14.72
C SER A 65 11.92 3.12 -13.49
N SER A 66 11.68 4.43 -13.47
CA SER A 66 10.97 5.11 -12.39
C SER A 66 9.50 4.68 -12.24
N ILE A 67 8.94 4.02 -13.25
CA ILE A 67 7.59 3.45 -13.23
C ILE A 67 7.54 2.03 -12.61
N THR A 68 8.72 1.42 -12.37
CA THR A 68 8.81 0.07 -11.79
C THR A 68 8.39 0.08 -10.31
N SER A 69 7.70 -0.96 -9.89
CA SER A 69 7.36 -1.19 -8.47
C SER A 69 8.59 -1.16 -7.57
N ILE A 70 8.48 -0.57 -6.39
CA ILE A 70 9.55 -0.61 -5.40
C ILE A 70 9.84 -2.04 -4.91
N ASN A 71 8.83 -2.92 -4.93
CA ASN A 71 8.99 -4.31 -4.54
C ASN A 71 9.82 -5.09 -5.58
N ALA A 72 9.66 -4.80 -6.87
CA ALA A 72 10.45 -5.43 -7.92
C ALA A 72 11.96 -5.16 -7.80
N LEU A 73 12.36 -4.10 -7.12
CA LEU A 73 13.78 -3.78 -6.90
C LEU A 73 14.50 -4.84 -6.06
N ILE A 74 13.80 -5.51 -5.14
CA ILE A 74 14.39 -6.56 -4.30
C ILE A 74 14.41 -7.94 -4.96
N ASP A 75 13.67 -8.15 -6.05
CA ASP A 75 13.65 -9.44 -6.78
C ASP A 75 15.01 -9.82 -7.37
N ASN A 76 15.90 -8.84 -7.53
CA ASN A 76 17.28 -9.07 -7.98
C ASN A 76 18.20 -9.63 -6.87
N LEU A 77 17.73 -9.70 -5.63
CA LEU A 77 18.53 -10.19 -4.51
C LEU A 77 18.47 -11.71 -4.43
N PRO A 78 19.60 -12.40 -4.21
CA PRO A 78 19.62 -13.85 -4.10
C PRO A 78 18.69 -14.34 -2.97
N GLY A 79 17.79 -15.29 -3.29
CA GLY A 79 16.85 -15.88 -2.33
C GLY A 79 15.61 -15.04 -2.02
N VAL A 80 15.41 -13.97 -2.75
CA VAL A 80 14.18 -13.16 -2.75
C VAL A 80 13.43 -13.43 -4.03
N THR A 81 12.11 -13.51 -3.97
CA THR A 81 11.23 -13.59 -5.12
C THR A 81 10.04 -12.68 -4.89
N VAL A 82 9.74 -11.83 -5.86
CA VAL A 82 8.58 -10.94 -5.85
C VAL A 82 7.65 -11.33 -6.99
N ASN A 83 6.40 -11.65 -6.65
CA ASN A 83 5.34 -11.91 -7.61
C ASN A 83 4.32 -10.79 -7.48
N GLU A 84 4.11 -10.08 -8.57
CA GLU A 84 3.11 -9.02 -8.70
C GLU A 84 2.22 -9.35 -9.90
N GLY A 85 0.91 -9.19 -9.76
CA GLY A 85 -0.04 -9.40 -10.87
C GLY A 85 0.02 -8.26 -11.87
N ASP A 86 0.30 -7.08 -11.36
CA ASP A 86 0.42 -5.85 -12.12
C ASP A 86 1.87 -5.58 -12.56
N THR A 87 2.02 -4.99 -13.74
CA THR A 87 3.32 -4.66 -14.32
C THR A 87 4.03 -3.50 -13.59
N TYR A 88 3.26 -2.61 -12.97
CA TYR A 88 3.74 -1.34 -12.43
C TYR A 88 3.59 -1.20 -10.92
N GLY A 89 3.13 -2.23 -10.22
CA GLY A 89 3.06 -2.30 -8.77
C GLY A 89 1.85 -1.65 -8.13
N PHE A 90 0.76 -1.48 -8.87
CA PHE A 90 -0.51 -1.03 -8.30
C PHE A 90 -1.19 -2.11 -7.48
N ASP A 91 -1.26 -3.34 -8.00
CA ASP A 91 -2.05 -4.40 -7.41
C ASP A 91 -1.42 -4.98 -6.16
N ASP A 92 -2.05 -4.66 -5.04
CA ASP A 92 -1.67 -5.16 -3.73
C ASP A 92 -2.28 -6.54 -3.42
N TRP A 93 -3.38 -6.87 -4.09
CA TRP A 93 -4.13 -8.10 -3.84
C TRP A 93 -3.36 -9.35 -4.25
N SER A 94 -2.73 -9.36 -5.40
CA SER A 94 -1.96 -10.51 -5.91
C SER A 94 -0.49 -10.50 -5.49
N THR A 95 0.04 -9.38 -5.01
CA THR A 95 1.46 -9.26 -4.65
C THR A 95 1.86 -10.19 -3.52
N ALA A 96 2.92 -10.95 -3.75
CA ALA A 96 3.57 -11.80 -2.75
C ALA A 96 5.08 -11.67 -2.82
N ILE A 97 5.71 -11.50 -1.66
CA ILE A 97 7.17 -11.46 -1.52
C ILE A 97 7.60 -12.70 -0.73
N THR A 98 8.57 -13.43 -1.24
CA THR A 98 9.10 -14.63 -0.59
C THR A 98 10.59 -14.49 -0.38
N ILE A 99 11.05 -14.71 0.86
CA ILE A 99 12.46 -14.74 1.23
C ILE A 99 12.80 -16.12 1.80
N ARG A 100 13.61 -16.90 1.07
CA ARG A 100 14.03 -18.26 1.48
C ARG A 100 12.87 -19.16 1.90
N GLY A 101 11.70 -19.04 1.24
CA GLY A 101 10.51 -19.84 1.50
C GLY A 101 9.55 -19.24 2.53
N PHE A 102 9.90 -18.16 3.21
CA PHE A 102 8.99 -17.38 4.04
C PHE A 102 8.29 -16.34 3.17
N SER A 103 6.97 -16.23 3.30
CA SER A 103 6.16 -15.38 2.43
C SER A 103 5.50 -14.23 3.19
N THR A 104 5.34 -13.12 2.50
CA THR A 104 4.37 -12.08 2.87
C THR A 104 3.46 -11.84 1.69
N ASN A 105 2.15 -11.85 1.94
CA ASN A 105 1.10 -11.68 0.95
C ASN A 105 -0.12 -11.04 1.63
N LEU A 106 -1.26 -11.01 0.95
CA LEU A 106 -2.49 -10.43 1.49
C LEU A 106 -2.94 -11.04 2.83
N GLN A 107 -2.78 -12.35 3.00
CA GLN A 107 -3.32 -13.11 4.14
C GLN A 107 -2.30 -13.38 5.22
N GLU A 108 -1.03 -13.49 4.85
CA GLU A 108 0.05 -13.96 5.72
C GLU A 108 1.25 -13.03 5.63
N GLN A 109 1.87 -12.76 6.77
CA GLN A 109 3.13 -12.04 6.83
C GLN A 109 4.12 -12.83 7.68
N GLN A 110 5.12 -13.39 7.01
CA GLN A 110 6.25 -14.08 7.63
C GLN A 110 7.56 -13.31 7.46
N VAL A 111 7.54 -12.26 6.64
CA VAL A 111 8.64 -11.32 6.45
C VAL A 111 8.19 -9.97 6.96
N GLY A 112 8.91 -9.44 7.92
CA GLY A 112 8.57 -8.14 8.51
C GLY A 112 8.93 -6.99 7.58
N THR A 113 8.11 -5.93 7.58
CA THR A 113 8.36 -4.72 6.80
C THR A 113 8.38 -3.49 7.68
N THR A 114 9.30 -2.56 7.39
CA THR A 114 9.44 -1.28 8.08
C THR A 114 9.76 -0.17 7.09
N ILE A 115 9.51 1.06 7.48
CA ILE A 115 9.90 2.27 6.77
C ILE A 115 10.74 3.11 7.72
N ASP A 116 11.99 3.41 7.35
CA ASP A 116 12.99 4.06 8.22
C ASP A 116 13.09 3.40 9.61
N GLY A 117 12.95 2.06 9.66
CA GLY A 117 12.97 1.26 10.89
C GLY A 117 11.67 1.24 11.69
N LEU A 118 10.64 1.96 11.27
CA LEU A 118 9.35 2.02 11.95
C LEU A 118 8.36 1.00 11.38
N PRO A 119 7.51 0.39 12.20
CA PRO A 119 6.58 -0.63 11.75
C PRO A 119 5.46 -0.05 10.90
N ASN A 120 5.06 -0.78 9.87
CA ASN A 120 3.87 -0.49 9.08
C ASN A 120 2.74 -1.51 9.31
N GLY A 121 2.83 -2.28 10.37
CA GLY A 121 1.88 -3.30 10.77
C GLY A 121 2.16 -4.68 10.22
N GLY A 122 1.23 -5.59 10.42
CA GLY A 122 1.24 -6.94 9.89
C GLY A 122 0.71 -7.02 8.46
N SER A 123 0.17 -8.17 8.07
CA SER A 123 -0.51 -8.34 6.80
C SER A 123 -1.70 -7.37 6.66
N ASN A 124 -2.20 -7.20 5.43
CA ASN A 124 -3.35 -6.32 5.19
C ASN A 124 -4.57 -6.73 6.05
N TYR A 125 -4.83 -8.04 6.21
CA TYR A 125 -5.85 -8.53 7.13
C TYR A 125 -5.44 -8.40 8.61
N GLY A 126 -4.16 -8.43 8.92
CA GLY A 126 -3.61 -8.21 10.26
C GLY A 126 -3.56 -6.74 10.71
N GLY A 127 -4.10 -5.83 9.92
CA GLY A 127 -4.15 -4.40 10.26
C GLY A 127 -2.97 -3.58 9.76
N GLY A 128 -2.10 -4.15 8.95
CA GLY A 128 -1.02 -3.44 8.26
C GLY A 128 -1.41 -2.96 6.87
N ALA A 129 -0.45 -2.31 6.24
CA ALA A 129 -0.48 -1.99 4.81
C ALA A 129 0.91 -2.23 4.23
N LYS A 130 1.00 -2.51 2.94
CA LYS A 130 2.29 -2.73 2.29
C LYS A 130 3.08 -1.42 2.18
N ALA A 131 4.40 -1.53 2.22
CA ALA A 131 5.30 -0.38 2.27
C ALA A 131 5.21 0.52 1.02
N ASN A 132 4.86 -0.04 -0.15
CA ASN A 132 4.63 0.72 -1.38
C ASN A 132 3.56 1.81 -1.25
N ARG A 133 2.72 1.76 -0.22
CA ARG A 133 1.70 2.79 0.06
C ARG A 133 2.24 4.00 0.82
N PHE A 134 3.47 3.96 1.32
CA PHE A 134 4.06 5.03 2.14
C PHE A 134 5.34 5.60 1.59
N ILE A 135 5.86 5.00 0.53
CA ILE A 135 7.10 5.40 -0.12
C ILE A 135 6.94 5.29 -1.63
N ASP A 136 7.55 6.21 -2.33
CA ASP A 136 7.56 6.29 -3.79
C ASP A 136 9.00 6.16 -4.32
N PRO A 137 9.22 5.61 -5.51
CA PRO A 137 10.56 5.54 -6.11
C PRO A 137 11.31 6.87 -6.12
N ALA A 138 10.61 8.00 -6.28
CA ALA A 138 11.23 9.33 -6.24
C ALA A 138 11.77 9.75 -4.87
N ASN A 139 11.33 9.08 -3.81
CA ASN A 139 11.65 9.40 -2.41
C ASN A 139 12.47 8.32 -1.72
N MET A 140 12.80 7.24 -2.42
CA MET A 140 13.45 6.08 -1.84
C MET A 140 14.97 6.19 -1.92
N GLY A 141 15.65 6.16 -0.77
CA GLY A 141 17.11 6.16 -0.64
C GLY A 141 17.72 4.75 -0.72
N GLY A 142 16.94 3.71 -0.45
CA GLY A 142 17.39 2.33 -0.52
C GLY A 142 16.44 1.33 0.13
N ILE A 143 16.78 0.05 0.03
CA ILE A 143 16.03 -1.02 0.71
C ILE A 143 17.04 -1.97 1.38
N GLU A 144 16.91 -2.12 2.69
CA GLU A 144 17.68 -3.11 3.45
C GLU A 144 16.88 -4.41 3.55
N VAL A 145 17.46 -5.53 3.14
CA VAL A 145 16.84 -6.85 3.26
C VAL A 145 17.68 -7.74 4.16
N THR A 146 17.12 -8.16 5.28
CA THR A 146 17.72 -9.15 6.17
C THR A 146 17.05 -10.49 5.91
N GLN A 147 17.85 -11.50 5.57
CA GLN A 147 17.36 -12.83 5.24
C GLN A 147 17.61 -13.81 6.38
N GLY A 148 16.54 -14.24 7.03
CA GLY A 148 16.58 -15.16 8.16
C GLY A 148 16.41 -14.45 9.49
N THR A 149 17.50 -14.16 10.20
CA THR A 149 17.43 -13.54 11.53
C THR A 149 17.33 -12.03 11.44
N SER A 150 16.27 -11.45 11.98
CA SER A 150 16.12 -9.99 12.14
C SER A 150 17.05 -9.45 13.23
N ASP A 151 17.41 -8.18 13.14
CA ASP A 151 18.04 -7.46 14.25
C ASP A 151 17.09 -7.44 15.45
N ILE A 152 17.63 -7.58 16.67
CA ILE A 152 16.82 -7.54 17.90
C ILE A 152 16.13 -6.19 18.10
N ALA A 153 16.65 -5.12 17.52
CA ALA A 153 16.05 -3.80 17.51
C ALA A 153 15.00 -3.60 16.43
N SER A 154 14.80 -4.57 15.52
CA SER A 154 13.78 -4.48 14.47
C SER A 154 12.38 -4.45 15.09
N ARG A 155 11.59 -3.48 14.67
CA ARG A 155 10.20 -3.28 15.12
C ARG A 155 9.18 -3.80 14.11
N SER A 156 9.59 -4.71 13.25
CA SER A 156 8.66 -5.36 12.32
C SER A 156 7.82 -6.41 13.03
N HIS A 157 6.56 -6.50 12.65
CA HIS A 157 5.70 -7.60 13.06
C HIS A 157 6.04 -8.86 12.24
N GLU A 158 5.91 -10.04 12.85
CA GLU A 158 5.92 -11.36 12.18
C GLU A 158 7.14 -11.64 11.30
N ALA A 159 8.34 -11.26 11.74
CA ALA A 159 9.58 -11.32 10.97
C ALA A 159 10.29 -12.68 11.04
N LEU A 160 9.61 -13.79 10.77
CA LEU A 160 10.17 -15.15 10.82
C LEU A 160 11.23 -15.40 9.74
N GLY A 161 11.01 -14.89 8.54
CA GLY A 161 11.89 -15.05 7.38
C GLY A 161 12.92 -13.96 7.21
N GLY A 162 12.88 -12.94 8.05
CA GLY A 162 13.72 -11.74 7.95
C GLY A 162 12.89 -10.47 7.85
N THR A 163 13.53 -9.38 7.41
CA THR A 163 12.90 -8.07 7.33
C THR A 163 13.26 -7.34 6.04
N ILE A 164 12.34 -6.51 5.57
CA ILE A 164 12.56 -5.53 4.51
C ILE A 164 12.35 -4.16 5.14
N ASN A 165 13.39 -3.33 5.13
CA ASN A 165 13.33 -1.95 5.62
C ASN A 165 13.50 -1.00 4.43
N TYR A 166 12.46 -0.26 4.11
CA TYR A 166 12.48 0.75 3.07
C TYR A 166 12.98 2.07 3.66
N LEU A 167 14.02 2.62 3.06
CA LEU A 167 14.66 3.85 3.51
C LEU A 167 14.20 5.02 2.65
N THR A 168 13.74 6.08 3.29
CA THR A 168 13.44 7.32 2.60
C THR A 168 14.71 8.11 2.31
N GLU A 169 14.74 8.80 1.17
CA GLU A 169 15.86 9.64 0.75
C GLU A 169 16.18 10.73 1.79
N THR A 170 17.46 10.98 2.00
CA THR A 170 17.89 12.12 2.83
C THR A 170 17.82 13.40 1.99
N PRO A 171 17.35 14.54 2.56
CA PRO A 171 17.39 15.82 1.85
C PRO A 171 18.82 16.20 1.44
N ALA A 172 18.94 16.77 0.23
CA ALA A 172 20.24 17.19 -0.30
C ALA A 172 20.76 18.46 0.39
N GLU A 173 22.09 18.58 0.51
CA GLU A 173 22.74 19.77 1.05
C GLU A 173 22.64 20.96 0.10
N ASP A 174 22.57 20.71 -1.19
CA ASP A 174 22.40 21.70 -2.24
C ASP A 174 20.94 21.84 -2.65
N GLN A 175 20.53 23.07 -2.96
CA GLN A 175 19.22 23.33 -3.51
C GLN A 175 19.08 22.65 -4.88
N GLY A 176 18.00 21.89 -5.08
CA GLY A 176 17.78 21.15 -6.29
C GLY A 176 16.31 20.99 -6.64
N PHE A 177 16.07 20.67 -7.92
CA PHE A 177 14.77 20.32 -8.44
C PHE A 177 14.93 19.13 -9.40
N VAL A 178 14.16 18.09 -9.20
CA VAL A 178 14.12 16.92 -10.07
C VAL A 178 12.69 16.77 -10.60
N ALA A 179 12.57 16.53 -11.90
CA ALA A 179 11.30 16.17 -12.53
C ALA A 179 11.54 14.97 -13.45
N GLU A 180 10.69 13.97 -13.33
CA GLU A 180 10.74 12.76 -14.13
C GLU A 180 9.41 12.54 -14.83
N LEU A 181 9.46 12.07 -16.07
CA LEU A 181 8.32 11.62 -16.86
C LEU A 181 8.65 10.25 -17.42
N SER A 182 7.79 9.27 -17.19
CA SER A 182 7.90 7.93 -17.72
C SER A 182 6.62 7.52 -18.41
N MET A 183 6.76 6.74 -19.47
CA MET A 183 5.66 6.16 -20.24
C MET A 183 5.96 4.68 -20.47
N GLY A 184 4.95 3.85 -20.49
CA GLY A 184 5.06 2.41 -20.69
C GLY A 184 3.93 1.85 -21.53
N GLU A 185 3.89 0.54 -21.68
CA GLU A 185 2.79 -0.20 -22.28
C GLU A 185 1.55 -0.10 -21.38
N PHE A 186 0.38 -0.48 -21.90
CA PHE A 186 -0.90 -0.44 -21.18
C PHE A 186 -1.28 0.97 -20.69
N ASP A 187 -1.06 1.95 -21.57
CA ASP A 187 -1.32 3.37 -21.31
C ASP A 187 -0.63 3.92 -20.04
N ALA A 188 0.44 3.26 -19.60
CA ALA A 188 1.13 3.63 -18.38
C ALA A 188 1.83 4.99 -18.53
N GLN A 189 1.55 5.86 -17.58
CA GLN A 189 2.16 7.18 -17.45
C GLN A 189 2.51 7.44 -16.00
N ARG A 190 3.69 8.03 -15.78
CA ARG A 190 4.11 8.51 -14.47
C ARG A 190 4.84 9.82 -14.59
N TYR A 191 4.51 10.77 -13.75
CA TYR A 191 5.32 11.97 -13.54
C TYR A 191 5.59 12.18 -12.05
N SER A 192 6.77 12.68 -11.76
CA SER A 192 7.14 13.05 -10.41
C SER A 192 7.94 14.35 -10.41
N VAL A 193 7.82 15.07 -9.30
CA VAL A 193 8.59 16.28 -9.03
C VAL A 193 9.09 16.22 -7.59
N ARG A 194 10.34 16.64 -7.37
CA ARG A 194 10.95 16.79 -6.06
C ARG A 194 11.73 18.11 -6.01
N TYR A 195 11.61 18.80 -4.93
CA TYR A 195 12.39 20.00 -4.63
C TYR A 195 13.13 19.82 -3.32
N ASP A 196 14.43 20.01 -3.35
CA ASP A 196 15.32 20.06 -2.20
C ASP A 196 15.67 21.52 -1.92
N THR A 197 15.51 21.95 -0.66
CA THR A 197 15.79 23.34 -0.25
C THR A 197 17.27 23.67 -0.24
N GLY A 198 18.13 22.66 -0.20
CA GLY A 198 19.49 22.81 0.25
C GLY A 198 19.55 23.13 1.77
N THR A 199 20.75 23.33 2.27
CA THR A 199 20.98 23.66 3.67
C THR A 199 20.58 25.11 3.98
N PHE A 200 19.72 25.31 4.96
CA PHE A 200 19.33 26.62 5.48
C PHE A 200 19.24 26.57 7.01
N ALA A 201 19.10 27.75 7.67
CA ALA A 201 18.87 27.91 9.11
C ALA A 201 19.63 26.87 9.98
N GLU A 202 20.97 27.02 10.05
CA GLU A 202 21.84 26.22 10.90
C GLU A 202 21.71 24.68 10.69
N ASN A 203 22.08 24.19 9.51
CA ASN A 203 22.09 22.76 9.15
C ASN A 203 20.69 22.10 9.07
N THR A 204 19.71 22.78 8.53
CA THR A 204 18.40 22.20 8.23
C THR A 204 18.26 22.02 6.72
N GLN A 205 17.82 20.84 6.30
CA GLN A 205 17.47 20.51 4.93
C GLN A 205 16.07 19.94 4.89
N VAL A 206 15.35 20.23 3.79
CA VAL A 206 14.00 19.70 3.52
C VAL A 206 13.91 19.29 2.07
N TRP A 207 13.21 18.20 1.80
CA TRP A 207 12.66 17.99 0.49
C TRP A 207 11.13 17.83 0.56
N VAL A 208 10.49 18.17 -0.54
CA VAL A 208 9.08 17.92 -0.81
C VAL A 208 8.94 17.26 -2.17
N SER A 209 8.03 16.33 -2.32
CA SER A 209 7.79 15.64 -3.59
C SER A 209 6.32 15.34 -3.81
N TYR A 210 6.00 15.21 -5.09
CA TYR A 210 4.71 14.73 -5.56
C TYR A 210 4.94 13.82 -6.76
N SER A 211 4.19 12.73 -6.83
CA SER A 211 4.12 11.88 -8.01
C SER A 211 2.69 11.48 -8.31
N HIS A 212 2.42 11.27 -9.59
CA HIS A 212 1.19 10.70 -10.10
C HIS A 212 1.52 9.58 -11.07
N GLN A 213 0.79 8.49 -11.00
CA GLN A 213 0.95 7.34 -11.87
C GLN A 213 -0.40 6.76 -12.23
N GLU A 214 -0.58 6.41 -13.51
CA GLU A 214 -1.76 5.72 -14.03
C GLU A 214 -1.35 4.61 -15.00
N ALA A 215 -2.15 3.55 -15.09
CA ALA A 215 -2.00 2.49 -16.09
C ALA A 215 -3.27 1.65 -16.22
N SER A 216 -3.47 1.01 -17.37
CA SER A 216 -4.42 -0.07 -17.55
C SER A 216 -3.82 -1.42 -17.15
N ASP A 217 -4.63 -2.47 -17.07
CA ASP A 217 -4.15 -3.84 -16.87
C ASP A 217 -3.62 -4.46 -18.18
N TRP A 218 -2.69 -5.39 -18.04
CA TRP A 218 -2.06 -6.09 -19.17
C TRP A 218 -2.93 -7.23 -19.75
N VAL A 219 -4.03 -7.62 -19.06
CA VAL A 219 -4.91 -8.75 -19.47
C VAL A 219 -6.03 -8.28 -20.38
N THR A 220 -6.74 -7.21 -19.97
CA THR A 220 -7.95 -6.74 -20.65
C THR A 220 -7.85 -5.30 -21.12
N GLU A 221 -6.85 -4.55 -20.66
CA GLU A 221 -6.64 -3.11 -20.92
C GLU A 221 -7.86 -2.25 -20.51
N THR A 222 -8.59 -2.69 -19.46
CA THR A 222 -9.82 -2.02 -19.01
C THR A 222 -9.76 -1.55 -17.55
N ALA A 223 -8.73 -1.95 -16.80
CA ALA A 223 -8.53 -1.48 -15.44
C ALA A 223 -8.23 0.03 -15.38
N GLU A 224 -8.68 0.65 -14.31
CA GLU A 224 -8.36 2.04 -13.99
C GLU A 224 -7.45 2.05 -12.74
N ASN A 225 -6.14 1.90 -12.96
CA ASN A 225 -5.15 2.00 -11.88
C ASN A 225 -4.62 3.43 -11.83
N GLU A 226 -4.70 4.05 -10.66
CA GLU A 226 -4.27 5.43 -10.44
C GLU A 226 -3.66 5.57 -9.03
N ARG A 227 -2.58 6.33 -8.93
CA ARG A 227 -1.92 6.63 -7.66
C ARG A 227 -1.43 8.07 -7.62
N ASP A 228 -1.79 8.77 -6.55
CA ASP A 228 -1.25 10.06 -6.17
C ASP A 228 -0.43 9.91 -4.89
N HIS A 229 0.81 10.37 -4.89
CA HIS A 229 1.69 10.31 -3.72
C HIS A 229 2.33 11.67 -3.43
N PHE A 230 2.19 12.13 -2.21
CA PHE A 230 2.88 13.30 -1.67
C PHE A 230 3.77 12.89 -0.51
N ALA A 231 5.00 13.43 -0.44
CA ALA A 231 5.85 13.25 0.73
C ALA A 231 6.74 14.45 0.99
N ALA A 232 7.18 14.56 2.25
CA ALA A 232 8.18 15.54 2.67
C ALA A 232 9.06 14.97 3.79
N LYS A 233 10.33 15.30 3.78
CA LYS A 233 11.28 14.97 4.86
C LYS A 233 12.10 16.19 5.24
N LEU A 234 12.29 16.35 6.54
CA LEU A 234 13.13 17.34 7.15
C LEU A 234 14.24 16.64 7.93
N VAL A 235 15.45 17.13 7.79
CA VAL A 235 16.59 16.78 8.67
C VAL A 235 17.18 18.07 9.19
N SER A 236 17.46 18.13 10.49
CA SER A 236 18.04 19.29 11.14
C SER A 236 19.05 18.86 12.19
N ASP A 237 20.30 19.30 12.04
CA ASP A 237 21.37 19.09 13.02
C ASP A 237 21.45 20.30 13.94
N LEU A 238 20.82 20.17 15.11
CA LEU A 238 20.81 21.17 16.15
C LEU A 238 21.92 20.91 17.18
N ALA A 239 22.37 21.94 17.87
CA ALA A 239 23.43 21.80 18.85
C ALA A 239 23.17 20.78 19.98
N VAL A 240 21.92 20.37 20.18
CA VAL A 240 21.49 19.45 21.26
C VAL A 240 20.90 18.16 20.78
N ALA A 241 20.49 18.07 19.51
CA ALA A 241 19.84 16.90 18.94
C ALA A 241 19.83 16.94 17.42
N ASN A 242 19.87 15.77 16.78
CA ASN A 242 19.52 15.61 15.38
C ASN A 242 18.04 15.30 15.26
N ILE A 243 17.30 16.07 14.48
CA ILE A 243 15.87 15.90 14.29
C ILE A 243 15.62 15.42 12.87
N THR A 244 14.86 14.36 12.73
CA THR A 244 14.32 13.90 11.44
C THR A 244 12.79 13.88 11.53
N ALA A 245 12.11 14.50 10.57
CA ALA A 245 10.66 14.40 10.44
C ALA A 245 10.30 13.96 9.02
N TYR A 246 9.29 13.10 8.90
CA TYR A 246 8.78 12.60 7.65
C TYR A 246 7.26 12.57 7.64
N ILE A 247 6.67 12.85 6.50
CA ILE A 247 5.25 12.66 6.24
C ILE A 247 5.07 12.19 4.81
N SER A 248 4.17 11.23 4.61
CA SER A 248 3.67 10.85 3.29
C SER A 248 2.16 10.70 3.30
N TYR A 249 1.54 11.03 2.18
CA TYR A 249 0.14 10.79 1.88
C TYR A 249 0.02 10.13 0.51
N ASP A 250 -0.78 9.09 0.44
CA ASP A 250 -0.95 8.24 -0.74
C ASP A 250 -2.43 7.98 -0.96
N ASP A 251 -2.94 8.24 -2.16
CA ASP A 251 -4.30 7.92 -2.59
C ASP A 251 -4.22 7.02 -3.81
N THR A 252 -4.80 5.81 -3.70
CA THR A 252 -4.74 4.80 -4.74
C THR A 252 -6.11 4.27 -5.12
N HIS A 253 -6.29 4.06 -6.42
CA HIS A 253 -7.32 3.22 -7.01
C HIS A 253 -6.65 2.09 -7.78
N GLU A 254 -6.95 0.87 -7.41
CA GLU A 254 -6.40 -0.34 -8.01
C GLU A 254 -7.55 -1.24 -8.45
N ASP A 255 -7.61 -1.61 -9.73
CA ASP A 255 -8.46 -2.70 -10.20
C ASP A 255 -7.65 -4.00 -10.15
N ASN A 256 -8.06 -4.90 -9.26
CA ASN A 256 -7.26 -6.03 -8.84
C ASN A 256 -7.10 -7.09 -9.93
N TYR A 257 -6.04 -7.88 -9.81
CA TYR A 257 -5.84 -9.12 -10.56
C TYR A 257 -6.32 -10.33 -9.74
N GLN A 258 -6.85 -11.32 -10.43
CA GLN A 258 -7.18 -12.60 -9.82
C GLN A 258 -6.06 -13.62 -10.02
N ARG A 259 -6.08 -14.65 -9.20
CA ARG A 259 -5.13 -15.75 -9.28
C ARG A 259 -5.69 -16.87 -10.14
N VAL A 260 -4.84 -17.49 -10.93
CA VAL A 260 -5.13 -18.79 -11.54
C VAL A 260 -4.98 -19.87 -10.46
N TYR A 261 -6.02 -20.67 -10.24
CA TYR A 261 -6.09 -21.61 -9.13
C TYR A 261 -5.70 -23.03 -9.49
N SER A 262 -5.58 -23.34 -10.77
CA SER A 262 -5.19 -24.69 -11.22
C SER A 262 -4.41 -24.66 -12.52
N PRO A 263 -3.57 -25.70 -12.79
CA PRO A 263 -2.92 -25.89 -14.07
C PRO A 263 -3.91 -25.93 -15.23
N GLU A 264 -5.10 -26.53 -15.04
CA GLU A 264 -6.11 -26.63 -16.08
C GLU A 264 -6.68 -25.26 -16.48
N GLN A 265 -6.83 -24.35 -15.54
CA GLN A 265 -7.22 -22.95 -15.82
C GLN A 265 -6.12 -22.24 -16.63
N PHE A 266 -4.86 -22.40 -16.22
CA PHE A 266 -3.72 -21.84 -16.93
C PHE A 266 -3.59 -22.43 -18.34
N ASP A 267 -3.74 -23.76 -18.51
CA ASP A 267 -3.69 -24.44 -19.80
C ASP A 267 -4.85 -24.02 -20.73
N ALA A 268 -6.00 -23.68 -20.15
CA ALA A 268 -7.14 -23.21 -20.90
C ALA A 268 -6.94 -21.80 -21.47
N ASN A 269 -6.35 -20.91 -20.70
CA ASN A 269 -5.96 -19.57 -21.12
C ASN A 269 -4.87 -18.99 -20.20
N SER A 270 -3.63 -19.07 -20.64
CA SER A 270 -2.46 -18.57 -19.90
C SER A 270 -2.36 -17.03 -19.84
N GLU A 271 -3.18 -16.33 -20.64
CA GLU A 271 -3.21 -14.86 -20.71
C GLU A 271 -4.42 -14.28 -19.96
N SER A 272 -5.12 -15.08 -19.17
CA SER A 272 -6.29 -14.65 -18.40
C SER A 272 -6.05 -14.86 -16.90
N ASP A 273 -6.46 -13.90 -16.10
CA ASP A 273 -6.58 -14.01 -14.66
C ASP A 273 -8.01 -14.38 -14.20
N GLY A 274 -8.91 -14.64 -15.13
CA GLY A 274 -10.30 -15.02 -14.88
C GLY A 274 -11.26 -13.85 -14.71
N LEU A 275 -10.80 -12.60 -14.85
CA LEU A 275 -11.65 -11.42 -14.86
C LEU A 275 -12.13 -11.08 -16.29
N ASN A 276 -13.28 -10.44 -16.38
CA ASN A 276 -13.93 -10.05 -17.62
C ASN A 276 -13.83 -8.54 -17.87
N ALA A 277 -13.60 -8.17 -19.12
CA ALA A 277 -13.57 -6.76 -19.55
C ALA A 277 -14.96 -6.13 -19.69
N VAL A 278 -16.01 -6.94 -19.85
CA VAL A 278 -17.34 -6.49 -20.26
C VAL A 278 -18.39 -6.93 -19.25
N TRP A 279 -19.26 -6.00 -18.87
CA TRP A 279 -20.47 -6.30 -18.13
C TRP A 279 -21.49 -6.96 -19.06
N THR A 280 -22.01 -8.13 -18.69
CA THR A 280 -22.88 -8.96 -19.53
C THR A 280 -24.35 -8.92 -19.13
N GLY A 281 -24.67 -8.54 -17.90
CA GLY A 281 -25.99 -8.65 -17.29
C GLY A 281 -26.29 -10.08 -16.79
N VAL A 282 -25.30 -10.99 -16.84
CA VAL A 282 -25.40 -12.37 -16.32
C VAL A 282 -24.66 -12.44 -14.97
N PRO A 283 -25.35 -12.62 -13.84
CA PRO A 283 -24.72 -12.50 -12.52
C PRO A 283 -23.51 -13.37 -12.28
N ASN A 284 -23.49 -14.59 -12.84
CA ASN A 284 -22.35 -15.49 -12.68
C ASN A 284 -21.10 -15.04 -13.46
N ASP A 285 -21.28 -14.33 -14.54
CA ASP A 285 -20.20 -13.80 -15.37
C ASP A 285 -19.74 -12.45 -14.80
N ASP A 286 -20.69 -11.58 -14.46
CA ASP A 286 -20.45 -10.22 -13.98
C ASP A 286 -19.82 -10.17 -12.59
N GLN A 287 -19.90 -11.25 -11.79
CA GLN A 287 -19.11 -11.34 -10.55
C GLN A 287 -17.60 -11.24 -10.79
N ASN A 288 -17.16 -11.47 -12.03
CA ASN A 288 -15.77 -11.38 -12.45
C ASN A 288 -15.51 -10.12 -13.30
N PHE A 289 -16.40 -9.14 -13.30
CA PHE A 289 -16.19 -7.88 -14.02
C PHE A 289 -15.05 -7.10 -13.38
N ARG A 290 -13.97 -6.84 -14.13
CA ARG A 290 -12.70 -6.29 -13.61
C ARG A 290 -12.88 -4.98 -12.86
N GLN A 291 -13.56 -4.01 -13.46
CA GLN A 291 -13.76 -2.68 -12.85
C GLN A 291 -14.62 -2.68 -11.58
N ALA A 292 -15.18 -3.83 -11.20
CA ALA A 292 -15.88 -3.99 -9.94
C ALA A 292 -15.04 -4.74 -8.87
N TRP A 293 -13.84 -5.16 -9.22
CA TRP A 293 -12.85 -5.73 -8.30
C TRP A 293 -11.80 -4.68 -7.95
N SER A 294 -12.22 -3.64 -7.25
CA SER A 294 -11.36 -2.50 -6.97
C SER A 294 -10.91 -2.47 -5.53
N THR A 295 -9.75 -1.88 -5.32
CA THR A 295 -9.19 -1.52 -4.01
C THR A 295 -8.89 -0.03 -4.02
N LEU A 296 -9.57 0.72 -3.15
CA LEU A 296 -9.34 2.14 -2.95
C LEU A 296 -8.69 2.35 -1.60
N ARG A 297 -7.60 3.11 -1.54
CA ARG A 297 -6.85 3.34 -0.30
C ARG A 297 -6.37 4.77 -0.19
N GLU A 298 -6.55 5.31 1.00
CA GLU A 298 -5.87 6.51 1.46
C GLU A 298 -4.93 6.13 2.61
N ASN A 299 -3.69 6.55 2.54
CA ASN A 299 -2.67 6.22 3.51
C ASN A 299 -1.96 7.48 3.97
N LEU A 300 -1.81 7.64 5.27
CA LEU A 300 -0.99 8.67 5.87
C LEU A 300 0.04 8.02 6.78
N PHE A 301 1.31 8.36 6.61
CA PHE A 301 2.38 7.97 7.50
C PHE A 301 3.19 9.18 7.90
N SER A 302 3.49 9.34 9.17
CA SER A 302 4.31 10.42 9.66
C SER A 302 5.09 10.03 10.89
N TYR A 303 6.29 10.60 11.05
CA TYR A 303 7.06 10.46 12.27
C TYR A 303 7.92 11.69 12.55
N VAL A 304 8.30 11.83 13.80
CA VAL A 304 9.37 12.72 14.25
C VAL A 304 10.33 11.91 15.11
N LYS A 305 11.59 11.91 14.72
CA LYS A 305 12.71 11.27 15.40
C LYS A 305 13.66 12.34 15.94
N ALA A 306 14.16 12.13 17.14
CA ALA A 306 15.17 12.94 17.79
C ALA A 306 16.30 12.05 18.31
N ASP A 307 17.52 12.32 17.87
CA ASP A 307 18.73 11.65 18.30
C ASP A 307 19.54 12.58 19.19
N PHE A 308 19.87 12.13 20.39
CA PHE A 308 20.61 12.88 21.41
C PHE A 308 21.92 12.19 21.74
N ASP A 309 23.03 12.89 21.61
CA ASP A 309 24.32 12.48 22.18
C ASP A 309 24.45 13.05 23.59
N LEU A 310 24.01 12.29 24.59
CA LEU A 310 24.05 12.72 26.01
C LEU A 310 25.46 12.76 26.58
N SER A 311 26.36 11.93 25.99
CA SER A 311 27.79 11.93 26.29
C SER A 311 28.54 11.22 25.15
N GLU A 312 29.89 11.25 25.18
CA GLU A 312 30.72 10.46 24.24
C GLU A 312 30.41 8.95 24.26
N SER A 313 29.82 8.46 25.35
CA SER A 313 29.52 7.03 25.54
C SER A 313 28.04 6.69 25.51
N LEU A 314 27.13 7.67 25.53
CA LEU A 314 25.69 7.43 25.62
C LEU A 314 24.94 8.26 24.61
N SER A 315 24.28 7.57 23.67
CA SER A 315 23.30 8.14 22.76
C SER A 315 21.90 7.62 23.04
N VAL A 316 20.90 8.46 22.80
CA VAL A 316 19.47 8.14 22.95
C VAL A 316 18.73 8.57 21.71
N GLU A 317 17.93 7.67 21.14
CA GLU A 317 17.01 7.94 20.03
C GLU A 317 15.58 7.86 20.54
N SER A 318 14.72 8.79 20.18
CA SER A 318 13.29 8.76 20.46
C SER A 318 12.50 9.06 19.20
N THR A 319 11.50 8.23 18.88
CA THR A 319 10.63 8.46 17.74
C THR A 319 9.18 8.35 18.15
N VAL A 320 8.38 9.33 17.72
CA VAL A 320 6.90 9.27 17.73
C VAL A 320 6.43 9.12 16.30
N TYR A 321 5.50 8.19 16.04
CA TYR A 321 4.95 7.97 14.72
C TYR A 321 3.44 7.80 14.73
N TYR A 322 2.84 8.14 13.62
CA TYR A 322 1.42 7.94 13.33
C TYR A 322 1.24 7.36 11.94
N HIS A 323 0.36 6.38 11.84
CA HIS A 323 0.00 5.72 10.61
C HIS A 323 -1.52 5.57 10.54
N ARG A 324 -2.12 6.03 9.44
CA ARG A 324 -3.52 5.79 9.10
C ARG A 324 -3.61 5.11 7.74
N ASN A 325 -4.47 4.11 7.65
CA ASN A 325 -4.82 3.44 6.41
C ASN A 325 -6.33 3.30 6.37
N GLU A 326 -6.98 3.93 5.41
CA GLU A 326 -8.42 3.83 5.22
C GLU A 326 -8.77 3.54 3.77
N GLY A 327 -9.98 3.03 3.53
CA GLY A 327 -10.47 2.76 2.20
C GLY A 327 -11.42 1.57 2.15
N ARG A 328 -11.55 1.01 0.97
CA ARG A 328 -12.45 -0.12 0.72
C ARG A 328 -11.93 -1.06 -0.35
N GLY A 329 -12.47 -2.29 -0.32
CA GLY A 329 -12.35 -3.26 -1.41
C GLY A 329 -13.75 -3.59 -1.93
N ASP A 330 -13.90 -3.57 -3.24
CA ASP A 330 -15.18 -3.70 -3.93
C ASP A 330 -15.32 -5.04 -4.64
N TRP A 331 -16.54 -5.50 -4.77
CA TRP A 331 -16.90 -6.73 -5.50
C TRP A 331 -18.39 -6.74 -5.85
N VAL A 332 -18.74 -7.37 -6.97
CA VAL A 332 -20.12 -7.62 -7.40
C VAL A 332 -20.47 -9.11 -7.20
N PRO A 333 -20.95 -9.52 -6.03
CA PRO A 333 -21.39 -10.90 -5.85
C PRO A 333 -22.68 -11.17 -6.65
N PRO A 334 -22.86 -12.40 -7.18
CA PRO A 334 -24.06 -12.81 -7.93
C PRO A 334 -25.23 -13.16 -6.99
N TYR A 335 -25.38 -12.39 -5.93
CA TYR A 335 -26.46 -12.54 -4.94
C TYR A 335 -26.68 -11.20 -4.24
N LEU A 336 -27.81 -11.08 -3.57
CA LEU A 336 -28.12 -9.98 -2.70
C LEU A 336 -28.21 -10.45 -1.23
N VAL A 337 -27.67 -9.64 -0.31
CA VAL A 337 -27.84 -9.86 1.12
C VAL A 337 -29.01 -9.00 1.58
N ASP A 338 -29.96 -9.62 2.30
CA ASP A 338 -31.02 -8.88 2.93
C ASP A 338 -30.50 -8.10 4.14
N VAL A 339 -30.42 -6.80 3.98
CA VAL A 339 -30.09 -5.85 5.04
C VAL A 339 -31.40 -5.28 5.59
N SER A 340 -32.13 -6.06 6.37
CA SER A 340 -33.40 -5.65 6.97
C SER A 340 -33.23 -4.62 8.09
N ALA A 341 -32.04 -4.55 8.69
CA ALA A 341 -31.66 -3.56 9.68
C ALA A 341 -30.22 -3.10 9.41
N ASP A 342 -30.05 -1.77 9.33
CA ASP A 342 -28.75 -1.14 9.28
C ASP A 342 -27.92 -1.51 10.52
N ALA A 343 -26.60 -1.70 10.34
CA ALA A 343 -25.69 -2.17 11.39
C ALA A 343 -26.00 -3.56 11.95
N SER A 344 -26.70 -4.44 11.21
CA SER A 344 -26.91 -5.83 11.63
C SER A 344 -25.64 -6.67 11.45
N GLU A 345 -25.37 -7.55 12.41
CA GLU A 345 -24.28 -8.51 12.31
C GLU A 345 -24.65 -9.65 11.35
N VAL A 346 -23.83 -9.87 10.32
CA VAL A 346 -23.98 -10.99 9.37
C VAL A 346 -22.96 -12.07 9.71
N THR A 347 -23.23 -13.30 9.29
CA THR A 347 -22.37 -14.47 9.48
C THR A 347 -20.90 -14.15 9.17
N GLY A 348 -20.02 -14.21 10.16
CA GLY A 348 -18.60 -13.88 10.05
C GLY A 348 -18.15 -12.66 10.85
N GLY A 349 -19.02 -12.04 11.65
CA GLY A 349 -18.67 -10.98 12.61
C GLY A 349 -18.47 -9.60 11.99
N SER A 350 -18.86 -9.41 10.72
CA SER A 350 -18.83 -8.08 10.09
C SER A 350 -20.17 -7.39 10.24
N THR A 351 -20.15 -6.12 10.62
CA THR A 351 -21.34 -5.27 10.62
C THR A 351 -21.75 -4.95 9.18
N VAL A 352 -23.04 -5.03 8.87
CA VAL A 352 -23.57 -4.73 7.54
C VAL A 352 -24.37 -3.44 7.58
N HIS A 353 -24.03 -2.56 6.65
CA HIS A 353 -24.74 -1.32 6.38
C HIS A 353 -25.27 -1.33 4.94
N GLY A 354 -26.17 -0.45 4.60
CA GLY A 354 -26.54 -0.21 3.23
C GLY A 354 -28.03 -0.01 3.01
N ASN A 355 -28.36 0.26 1.77
CA ASN A 355 -29.71 0.61 1.33
C ASN A 355 -30.39 -0.50 0.52
N SER A 356 -29.78 -1.65 0.40
CA SER A 356 -30.38 -2.82 -0.27
C SER A 356 -31.41 -3.47 0.66
N GLN A 357 -32.45 -2.74 0.96
CA GLN A 357 -33.57 -3.27 1.74
C GLN A 357 -34.36 -4.25 0.88
N VAL A 358 -34.13 -5.52 1.12
CA VAL A 358 -35.01 -6.57 0.66
C VAL A 358 -35.65 -7.17 1.89
N THR A 359 -36.94 -7.35 1.87
CA THR A 359 -37.71 -7.84 3.01
C THR A 359 -37.28 -9.25 3.39
N GLY A 360 -36.71 -9.43 4.58
CA GLY A 360 -36.29 -10.72 5.12
C GLY A 360 -35.45 -10.58 6.39
N THR A 361 -34.73 -11.61 6.76
CA THR A 361 -34.06 -11.76 8.06
C THR A 361 -32.54 -12.01 7.88
N GLY A 362 -31.86 -11.24 7.06
CA GLY A 362 -30.41 -11.39 6.84
C GLY A 362 -30.06 -12.60 5.97
N ALA A 363 -30.98 -13.07 5.12
CA ALA A 363 -30.73 -14.17 4.23
C ALA A 363 -30.09 -13.72 2.93
N THR A 364 -29.17 -14.52 2.41
CA THR A 364 -28.61 -14.37 1.05
C THR A 364 -29.59 -15.00 0.05
N PHE A 365 -29.89 -14.30 -1.03
CA PHE A 365 -30.73 -14.81 -2.11
C PHE A 365 -30.18 -14.38 -3.48
N THR A 366 -30.52 -15.19 -4.48
CA THR A 366 -29.98 -15.07 -5.84
C THR A 366 -31.04 -14.70 -6.87
N TYR A 367 -32.32 -14.89 -6.54
CA TYR A 367 -33.46 -14.61 -7.41
C TYR A 367 -34.60 -13.94 -6.64
N VAL A 368 -35.33 -13.08 -7.35
CA VAL A 368 -36.56 -12.42 -6.87
C VAL A 368 -37.69 -12.65 -7.85
N ASP A 369 -38.94 -12.46 -7.38
CA ASP A 369 -40.12 -12.39 -8.23
C ASP A 369 -40.24 -11.00 -8.91
N SER A 370 -41.26 -10.83 -9.76
CA SER A 370 -41.54 -9.56 -10.46
C SER A 370 -41.86 -8.39 -9.51
N SER A 371 -42.15 -8.68 -8.25
CA SER A 371 -42.41 -7.69 -7.19
C SER A 371 -41.16 -7.39 -6.35
N GLY A 372 -40.04 -8.07 -6.63
CA GLY A 372 -38.78 -7.93 -5.90
C GLY A 372 -38.69 -8.76 -4.62
N ASN A 373 -39.62 -9.69 -4.37
CA ASN A 373 -39.54 -10.55 -3.19
C ASN A 373 -38.56 -11.70 -3.44
N PRO A 374 -37.74 -12.06 -2.44
CA PRO A 374 -36.83 -13.19 -2.52
C PRO A 374 -37.54 -14.51 -2.86
N LEU A 375 -36.97 -15.25 -3.82
CA LEU A 375 -37.45 -16.56 -4.18
C LEU A 375 -36.57 -17.66 -3.55
N SER A 376 -37.21 -18.67 -2.98
CA SER A 376 -36.56 -19.94 -2.68
C SER A 376 -36.58 -20.82 -3.92
N SER A 377 -35.60 -21.72 -4.05
CA SER A 377 -35.61 -22.74 -5.11
C SER A 377 -36.93 -23.50 -5.15
N THR A 378 -37.50 -23.65 -6.34
CA THR A 378 -38.79 -24.34 -6.58
C THR A 378 -38.62 -25.77 -7.06
N VAL A 379 -37.38 -26.19 -7.35
CA VAL A 379 -37.08 -27.54 -7.92
C VAL A 379 -36.52 -28.41 -6.78
N GLU A 380 -37.05 -29.64 -6.70
CA GLU A 380 -36.56 -30.64 -5.75
C GLU A 380 -35.09 -30.97 -6.02
N GLY A 381 -34.27 -30.96 -4.96
CA GLY A 381 -32.83 -31.21 -5.04
C GLY A 381 -31.96 -29.94 -5.18
N CYS A 382 -32.57 -28.78 -5.39
CA CYS A 382 -31.87 -27.49 -5.39
C CYS A 382 -31.82 -26.88 -3.99
N SER A 383 -30.72 -26.22 -3.64
CA SER A 383 -30.58 -25.49 -2.38
C SER A 383 -31.12 -24.07 -2.47
N ALA A 384 -31.41 -23.45 -1.32
CA ALA A 384 -31.83 -22.05 -1.26
C ALA A 384 -30.76 -21.06 -1.78
N PHE A 385 -29.49 -21.51 -1.85
CA PHE A 385 -28.34 -20.75 -2.36
C PHE A 385 -27.94 -21.16 -3.76
N ASP A 386 -28.77 -21.94 -4.46
CA ASP A 386 -28.47 -22.40 -5.79
C ASP A 386 -28.51 -21.23 -6.77
N ARG A 387 -27.48 -21.11 -7.58
CA ARG A 387 -27.36 -20.07 -8.61
C ARG A 387 -27.78 -20.55 -9.98
N ASN A 388 -28.13 -21.83 -10.09
CA ASN A 388 -28.57 -22.43 -11.35
C ASN A 388 -29.97 -21.94 -11.70
N PRO A 389 -30.15 -21.24 -12.84
CA PRO A 389 -31.47 -20.78 -13.27
C PRO A 389 -32.50 -21.88 -13.35
N ALA A 390 -32.06 -23.12 -13.64
CA ALA A 390 -32.96 -24.27 -13.72
C ALA A 390 -33.62 -24.64 -12.38
N CYS A 391 -33.13 -24.10 -11.27
CA CYS A 391 -33.71 -24.30 -9.95
C CYS A 391 -34.87 -23.36 -9.63
N PHE A 392 -35.16 -22.41 -10.50
CA PHE A 392 -36.15 -21.35 -10.28
C PHE A 392 -37.20 -21.34 -11.39
N SER A 393 -38.29 -20.64 -11.17
CA SER A 393 -39.31 -20.45 -12.22
C SER A 393 -38.76 -19.60 -13.36
N SER A 394 -39.35 -19.74 -14.54
CA SER A 394 -38.89 -19.04 -15.76
C SER A 394 -39.07 -17.50 -15.70
N ASP A 395 -39.86 -17.03 -14.76
CA ASP A 395 -40.12 -15.61 -14.50
C ASP A 395 -39.30 -15.06 -13.32
N ALA A 396 -38.40 -15.87 -12.74
CA ALA A 396 -37.50 -15.44 -11.71
C ALA A 396 -36.43 -14.48 -12.28
N ILE A 397 -36.20 -13.41 -11.58
CA ILE A 397 -35.23 -12.36 -11.94
C ILE A 397 -33.98 -12.57 -11.09
N ALA A 398 -32.83 -12.77 -11.74
CA ALA A 398 -31.53 -12.83 -11.08
C ALA A 398 -31.18 -11.47 -10.46
N VAL A 399 -30.56 -11.49 -9.29
CA VAL A 399 -30.14 -10.27 -8.60
C VAL A 399 -28.65 -10.28 -8.29
N GLN A 400 -28.06 -9.11 -8.33
CA GLN A 400 -26.69 -8.83 -7.96
C GLN A 400 -26.65 -7.69 -6.97
N SER A 401 -25.59 -7.63 -6.20
CA SER A 401 -25.28 -6.49 -5.34
C SER A 401 -23.90 -5.94 -5.66
N TYR A 402 -23.67 -4.71 -5.26
CA TYR A 402 -22.33 -4.13 -5.21
C TYR A 402 -21.95 -4.05 -3.72
N ARG A 403 -20.94 -4.80 -3.33
CA ARG A 403 -20.46 -4.88 -1.96
C ARG A 403 -19.18 -4.07 -1.81
N HIS A 404 -19.17 -3.21 -0.82
CA HIS A 404 -17.97 -2.55 -0.35
C HIS A 404 -17.55 -3.12 1.00
N THR A 405 -16.28 -3.40 1.16
CA THR A 405 -15.67 -3.75 2.44
C THR A 405 -14.79 -2.60 2.86
N HIS A 406 -15.24 -1.83 3.83
CA HIS A 406 -14.54 -0.65 4.33
C HIS A 406 -13.56 -1.03 5.43
N TYR A 407 -12.44 -0.35 5.47
CA TYR A 407 -11.44 -0.45 6.53
C TYR A 407 -11.00 0.94 6.98
N GLU A 408 -10.82 1.07 8.26
CA GLU A 408 -10.15 2.21 8.88
C GLU A 408 -9.19 1.66 9.94
N LYS A 409 -7.92 2.00 9.83
CA LYS A 409 -6.84 1.51 10.69
C LYS A 409 -5.99 2.69 11.09
N ASP A 410 -5.90 2.90 12.39
CA ASP A 410 -5.06 3.92 13.02
C ASP A 410 -4.01 3.26 13.90
N ARG A 411 -2.82 3.82 13.89
CA ARG A 411 -1.70 3.34 14.68
C ARG A 411 -0.88 4.52 15.18
N THR A 412 -0.64 4.59 16.46
CA THR A 412 0.23 5.58 17.08
C THR A 412 1.28 4.86 17.89
N GLY A 413 2.55 5.23 17.72
CA GLY A 413 3.62 4.56 18.43
C GLY A 413 4.70 5.52 18.93
N LEU A 414 5.43 5.02 19.93
CA LEU A 414 6.59 5.64 20.53
C LEU A 414 7.72 4.62 20.62
N THR A 415 8.92 5.01 20.21
CA THR A 415 10.14 4.25 20.48
C THR A 415 11.09 5.10 21.30
N LEU A 416 11.83 4.46 22.19
CA LEU A 416 12.93 5.07 22.96
C LEU A 416 14.06 4.04 23.03
N ASP A 417 15.18 4.37 22.43
CA ASP A 417 16.35 3.51 22.34
C ASP A 417 17.56 4.19 22.93
N PHE A 418 18.45 3.40 23.51
CA PHE A 418 19.75 3.88 23.94
C PHE A 418 20.87 2.98 23.44
N THR A 419 22.01 3.58 23.19
CA THR A 419 23.28 2.88 22.94
C THR A 419 24.32 3.40 23.91
N TRP A 420 24.86 2.48 24.72
CA TRP A 420 25.92 2.81 25.67
C TRP A 420 27.20 2.06 25.28
N ARG A 421 28.27 2.84 25.08
CA ARG A 421 29.61 2.33 24.75
C ARG A 421 30.53 2.54 25.95
N ALA A 422 31.20 1.48 26.39
CA ALA A 422 32.12 1.53 27.52
C ALA A 422 33.28 0.55 27.36
N GLU A 423 34.43 0.95 27.81
CA GLU A 423 35.55 0.03 27.97
C GLU A 423 35.42 -0.71 29.34
N LEU A 424 35.19 -2.00 29.32
CA LEU A 424 35.10 -2.83 30.51
C LEU A 424 36.16 -3.93 30.44
N ALA A 425 37.02 -3.99 31.45
CA ALA A 425 38.10 -4.98 31.57
C ALA A 425 39.07 -4.99 30.35
N GLY A 426 39.30 -3.85 29.71
CA GLY A 426 40.18 -3.74 28.54
C GLY A 426 39.52 -4.13 27.22
N TYR A 427 38.21 -4.31 27.22
CA TYR A 427 37.42 -4.59 26.01
C TYR A 427 36.42 -3.48 25.75
N GLU A 428 36.27 -3.08 24.47
CA GLU A 428 35.19 -2.24 24.06
C GLU A 428 33.86 -2.99 24.10
N ASN A 429 32.87 -2.43 24.77
CA ASN A 429 31.53 -2.98 24.91
C ASN A 429 30.51 -2.01 24.43
N GLU A 430 29.50 -2.53 23.71
CA GLU A 430 28.33 -1.76 23.31
C GLU A 430 27.09 -2.46 23.87
N LEU A 431 26.31 -1.75 24.66
CA LEU A 431 25.01 -2.17 25.18
C LEU A 431 23.93 -1.35 24.49
N ARG A 432 22.99 -2.05 23.84
CA ARG A 432 21.80 -1.44 23.26
C ARG A 432 20.56 -1.92 23.99
N GLY A 433 19.59 -1.06 24.15
CA GLY A 433 18.30 -1.39 24.71
C GLY A 433 17.28 -0.34 24.37
N GLY A 434 16.01 -0.67 24.54
CA GLY A 434 14.95 0.28 24.21
C GLY A 434 13.57 -0.20 24.61
N ILE A 435 12.60 0.68 24.40
CA ILE A 435 11.18 0.44 24.63
C ILE A 435 10.43 0.80 23.34
N TRP A 436 9.48 -0.04 22.98
CA TRP A 436 8.52 0.23 21.93
C TRP A 436 7.12 0.08 22.51
N TYR A 437 6.31 1.11 22.32
CA TYR A 437 4.89 1.13 22.63
C TYR A 437 4.10 1.49 21.38
N GLU A 438 3.02 0.76 21.13
CA GLU A 438 2.13 1.01 20.02
C GLU A 438 0.68 0.79 20.47
N ASP A 439 -0.20 1.69 20.07
CA ASP A 439 -1.65 1.56 20.15
C ASP A 439 -2.20 1.51 18.72
N ALA A 440 -2.97 0.48 18.41
CA ALA A 440 -3.50 0.26 17.09
C ALA A 440 -4.98 -0.10 17.15
N THR A 441 -5.78 0.56 16.33
CA THR A 441 -7.19 0.29 16.15
C THR A 441 -7.48 -0.16 14.73
N ARG A 442 -8.53 -0.95 14.56
CA ARG A 442 -9.05 -1.36 13.27
C ARG A 442 -10.55 -1.45 13.34
N ASP A 443 -11.21 -0.69 12.47
CA ASP A 443 -12.64 -0.79 12.22
C ASP A 443 -12.87 -1.36 10.83
N GLU A 444 -13.85 -2.24 10.70
CA GLU A 444 -14.25 -2.85 9.44
C GLU A 444 -15.75 -3.02 9.38
N TYR A 445 -16.36 -2.59 8.30
CA TYR A 445 -17.76 -2.84 8.03
C TYR A 445 -17.99 -3.13 6.56
N ARG A 446 -19.16 -3.67 6.23
CA ARG A 446 -19.59 -3.92 4.85
C ARG A 446 -20.90 -3.23 4.57
N ASP A 447 -20.99 -2.61 3.42
CA ASP A 447 -22.25 -2.17 2.87
C ASP A 447 -22.57 -2.92 1.56
N TRP A 448 -23.86 -3.05 1.31
CA TRP A 448 -24.39 -3.83 0.19
C TRP A 448 -25.44 -3.00 -0.52
N HIS A 449 -25.27 -2.84 -1.82
CA HIS A 449 -26.16 -2.07 -2.65
C HIS A 449 -26.70 -2.98 -3.75
N LYS A 450 -28.02 -2.92 -3.99
CA LYS A 450 -28.60 -3.63 -5.12
C LYS A 450 -28.15 -2.97 -6.42
N VAL A 451 -27.67 -3.76 -7.37
CA VAL A 451 -27.45 -3.32 -8.73
C VAL A 451 -28.83 -3.18 -9.40
N SER A 452 -29.19 -1.97 -9.78
CA SER A 452 -30.52 -1.65 -10.34
C SER A 452 -30.47 -1.21 -11.80
N ASP A 453 -29.30 -0.78 -12.26
CA ASP A 453 -29.06 -0.32 -13.63
C ASP A 453 -27.58 -0.47 -13.95
N THR A 454 -27.24 -0.88 -15.17
CA THR A 454 -25.88 -1.20 -15.62
C THR A 454 -25.55 -0.48 -16.93
#